data_c99e58bc723ed017b18acd506abcff56
#
_entry.id   c99e58bc723ed017b18acd506abcff56
#
_cell.length_a   1.000
_cell.length_b   1.000
_cell.length_c   1.000
_cell.angle_alpha   90.00
_cell.angle_beta   90.00
_cell.angle_gamma   90.00
#
_symmetry.space_group_name_H-M   'P 1'
#
loop_
_entity.id
_entity.type
_entity.pdbx_description
1 polymer ?
#
loop_
_entity_poly.entity_id
_entity_poly.type
_entity_poly.pdbx_seq_one_letter_code
_entity_poly.pdbx_strand_id
1 'polypeptide(L)'
;DRIKPNIILIAGGVDYGERETALYNSELIAASDLDIPVIYAGNIAVADDVKLIFETYSKEKNLHIVPNVYPKIDILNIEPTREVIQNVFEKHIIEAKGMEKIREMVNGTIIPTPGAVMKASKILKDEIGDLVTIDVGGATTDIHSVTEGTEKVQKVLVEPEPIAKRTVEGDLGVFINKKNVAEMIKIERLEKEL
;
A
#
# COMPACT_ATOMS: atom_id res chain seq x y z
N ASP A 1 -13.33 -2.33 17.81
CA ASP A 1 -13.33 -3.73 18.29
C ASP A 1 -13.99 -4.72 17.31
N ARG A 2 -15.08 -4.35 16.61
CA ARG A 2 -15.79 -5.29 15.71
C ARG A 2 -15.01 -5.59 14.42
N ILE A 3 -14.27 -4.62 13.89
CA ILE A 3 -13.58 -4.72 12.59
C ILE A 3 -12.21 -5.40 12.70
N LYS A 4 -11.51 -5.27 13.84
CA LYS A 4 -10.14 -5.76 14.08
C LYS A 4 -9.18 -5.33 12.95
N PRO A 5 -8.95 -4.02 12.76
CA PRO A 5 -8.08 -3.52 11.71
C PRO A 5 -6.63 -3.93 11.97
N ASN A 6 -5.85 -4.07 10.89
CA ASN A 6 -4.40 -4.32 10.97
C ASN A 6 -3.58 -3.02 10.92
N ILE A 7 -4.20 -1.91 10.53
CA ILE A 7 -3.61 -0.58 10.44
C ILE A 7 -4.73 0.45 10.55
N ILE A 8 -4.44 1.61 11.13
CA ILE A 8 -5.35 2.76 11.18
C ILE A 8 -4.69 3.93 10.50
N LEU A 9 -5.44 4.61 9.63
CA LEU A 9 -5.07 5.90 9.07
C LEU A 9 -5.93 6.99 9.70
N ILE A 10 -5.27 7.98 10.30
CA ILE A 10 -5.89 9.22 10.80
C ILE A 10 -5.57 10.30 9.78
N ALA A 11 -6.59 10.77 9.07
CA ALA A 11 -6.51 11.86 8.12
C ALA A 11 -7.64 12.85 8.38
N GLY A 12 -7.46 14.08 7.96
CA GLY A 12 -8.48 15.10 8.04
C GLY A 12 -7.94 16.46 8.44
N GLY A 13 -8.70 17.49 8.04
CA GLY A 13 -8.29 18.87 8.13
C GLY A 13 -7.21 19.24 7.11
N VAL A 14 -7.31 20.42 6.52
CA VAL A 14 -6.19 21.03 5.78
C VAL A 14 -5.14 21.52 6.78
N ASP A 15 -3.90 21.70 6.32
CA ASP A 15 -2.85 22.22 7.17
C ASP A 15 -3.22 23.60 7.73
N TYR A 16 -2.97 23.77 9.03
CA TYR A 16 -3.32 24.98 9.82
C TYR A 16 -4.83 25.26 9.93
N GLY A 17 -5.68 24.33 9.45
CA GLY A 17 -7.14 24.41 9.59
C GLY A 17 -7.65 23.86 10.93
N GLU A 18 -8.74 23.10 10.88
CA GLU A 18 -9.39 22.49 12.03
C GLU A 18 -8.42 21.55 12.77
N ARG A 19 -8.42 21.57 14.09
CA ARG A 19 -7.46 20.86 14.94
C ARG A 19 -8.12 19.90 15.93
N GLU A 20 -9.27 20.25 16.46
CA GLU A 20 -9.89 19.57 17.60
C GLU A 20 -10.30 18.14 17.26
N THR A 21 -10.87 17.93 16.08
CA THR A 21 -11.30 16.60 15.62
C THR A 21 -10.12 15.65 15.43
N ALA A 22 -9.01 16.16 14.89
CA ALA A 22 -7.80 15.38 14.70
C ALA A 22 -7.19 14.91 16.04
N LEU A 23 -7.12 15.81 17.02
CA LEU A 23 -6.64 15.52 18.37
C LEU A 23 -7.57 14.55 19.09
N TYR A 24 -8.88 14.81 19.07
CA TYR A 24 -9.88 13.95 19.69
C TYR A 24 -9.84 12.52 19.15
N ASN A 25 -9.79 12.34 17.83
CA ASN A 25 -9.70 11.03 17.20
C ASN A 25 -8.38 10.33 17.56
N SER A 26 -7.27 11.06 17.60
CA SER A 26 -5.97 10.54 17.98
C SER A 26 -5.97 10.04 19.42
N GLU A 27 -6.58 10.78 20.35
CA GLU A 27 -6.71 10.39 21.74
C GLU A 27 -7.56 9.13 21.91
N LEU A 28 -8.72 9.03 21.23
CA LEU A 28 -9.57 7.84 21.26
C LEU A 28 -8.82 6.59 20.77
N ILE A 29 -8.00 6.72 19.73
CA ILE A 29 -7.22 5.60 19.18
C ILE A 29 -6.07 5.25 20.12
N ALA A 30 -5.35 6.24 20.64
CA ALA A 30 -4.26 6.02 21.59
C ALA A 30 -4.75 5.37 22.90
N ALA A 31 -5.91 5.76 23.39
CA ALA A 31 -6.53 5.21 24.60
C ALA A 31 -7.15 3.81 24.40
N SER A 32 -7.33 3.34 23.16
CA SER A 32 -7.89 2.02 22.88
C SER A 32 -6.91 0.89 23.21
N ASP A 33 -7.40 -0.35 23.35
CA ASP A 33 -6.55 -1.53 23.57
C ASP A 33 -5.87 -2.06 22.30
N LEU A 34 -5.98 -1.35 21.18
CA LEU A 34 -5.38 -1.74 19.92
C LEU A 34 -3.85 -1.53 19.94
N ASP A 35 -3.10 -2.60 19.71
CA ASP A 35 -1.64 -2.57 19.53
C ASP A 35 -1.29 -2.81 18.06
N ILE A 36 -1.63 -1.85 17.23
CA ILE A 36 -1.47 -1.90 15.77
C ILE A 36 -0.85 -0.60 15.26
N PRO A 37 -0.21 -0.61 14.07
CA PRO A 37 0.30 0.59 13.44
C PRO A 37 -0.78 1.63 13.18
N VAL A 38 -0.47 2.88 13.51
CA VAL A 38 -1.31 4.05 13.26
C VAL A 38 -0.52 5.05 12.42
N ILE A 39 -1.08 5.47 11.32
CA ILE A 39 -0.50 6.50 10.45
C ILE A 39 -1.29 7.77 10.65
N TYR A 40 -0.62 8.83 11.05
CA TYR A 40 -1.18 10.16 11.08
C TYR A 40 -0.75 10.93 9.82
N ALA A 41 -1.71 11.30 9.00
CA ALA A 41 -1.54 12.01 7.74
C ALA A 41 -2.55 13.18 7.62
N GLY A 42 -2.82 13.84 8.75
CA GLY A 42 -3.74 14.96 8.86
C GLY A 42 -3.03 16.30 9.02
N ASN A 43 -3.74 17.29 9.54
CA ASN A 43 -3.25 18.65 9.76
C ASN A 43 -1.89 18.68 10.46
N ILE A 44 -0.87 19.18 9.77
CA ILE A 44 0.52 19.24 10.27
C ILE A 44 0.65 20.12 11.52
N ALA A 45 -0.23 21.08 11.70
CA ALA A 45 -0.18 22.02 12.83
C ALA A 45 -0.43 21.36 14.19
N VAL A 46 -0.92 20.13 14.24
CA VAL A 46 -1.15 19.35 15.47
C VAL A 46 -0.37 18.03 15.49
N ALA A 47 0.56 17.82 14.56
CA ALA A 47 1.35 16.59 14.47
C ALA A 47 2.16 16.32 15.76
N ASP A 48 2.76 17.34 16.35
CA ASP A 48 3.51 17.21 17.60
C ASP A 48 2.58 16.91 18.80
N ASP A 49 1.39 17.49 18.83
CA ASP A 49 0.38 17.21 19.86
C ASP A 49 -0.08 15.76 19.75
N VAL A 50 -0.34 15.26 18.52
CA VAL A 50 -0.68 13.85 18.27
C VAL A 50 0.44 12.93 18.77
N LYS A 51 1.70 13.27 18.50
CA LYS A 51 2.84 12.51 19.01
C LYS A 51 2.83 12.44 20.53
N LEU A 52 2.63 13.56 21.20
CA LEU A 52 2.57 13.64 22.66
C LEU A 52 1.39 12.81 23.23
N ILE A 53 0.24 12.79 22.57
CA ILE A 53 -0.88 11.92 22.93
C ILE A 53 -0.45 10.46 22.91
N PHE A 54 0.16 9.98 21.82
CA PHE A 54 0.60 8.59 21.72
C PHE A 54 1.71 8.24 22.73
N GLU A 55 2.62 9.15 23.03
CA GLU A 55 3.63 9.00 24.10
C GLU A 55 2.97 8.84 25.47
N THR A 56 1.92 9.63 25.77
CA THR A 56 1.18 9.56 27.03
C THR A 56 0.57 8.17 27.28
N TYR A 57 0.13 7.50 26.21
CA TYR A 57 -0.41 6.14 26.27
C TYR A 57 0.64 5.04 26.00
N SER A 58 1.93 5.38 25.94
CA SER A 58 3.04 4.45 25.64
C SER A 58 2.87 3.70 24.31
N LYS A 59 2.34 4.37 23.31
CA LYS A 59 2.07 3.83 21.96
C LYS A 59 2.84 4.55 20.84
N GLU A 60 3.83 5.33 21.16
CA GLU A 60 4.65 6.09 20.21
C GLU A 60 5.32 5.19 19.16
N LYS A 61 5.68 3.96 19.53
CA LYS A 61 6.28 2.96 18.61
C LYS A 61 5.35 2.55 17.46
N ASN A 62 4.05 2.68 17.65
CA ASN A 62 3.04 2.32 16.66
C ASN A 62 2.64 3.50 15.77
N LEU A 63 3.06 4.72 16.13
CA LEU A 63 2.70 5.95 15.41
C LEU A 63 3.69 6.26 14.30
N HIS A 64 3.18 6.46 13.10
CA HIS A 64 3.91 6.99 11.95
C HIS A 64 3.30 8.33 11.55
N ILE A 65 4.06 9.40 11.67
CA ILE A 65 3.63 10.74 11.22
C ILE A 65 4.18 10.97 9.82
N VAL A 66 3.30 11.33 8.90
CA VAL A 66 3.61 11.63 7.51
C VAL A 66 3.00 12.98 7.11
N PRO A 67 3.45 13.61 6.03
CA PRO A 67 2.80 14.80 5.49
C PRO A 67 1.31 14.58 5.25
N ASN A 68 0.51 15.63 5.47
CA ASN A 68 -0.93 15.59 5.29
C ASN A 68 -1.31 15.11 3.87
N VAL A 69 -2.25 14.17 3.78
CA VAL A 69 -2.79 13.68 2.50
C VAL A 69 -3.62 14.74 1.77
N TYR A 70 -4.13 15.74 2.50
CA TYR A 70 -4.91 16.83 1.94
C TYR A 70 -4.46 18.18 2.53
N PRO A 71 -3.20 18.62 2.21
CA PRO A 71 -2.58 19.79 2.86
C PRO A 71 -3.31 21.11 2.55
N LYS A 72 -3.95 21.22 1.39
CA LYS A 72 -4.73 22.38 0.95
C LYS A 72 -5.96 21.91 0.19
N ILE A 73 -6.95 22.81 0.08
CA ILE A 73 -8.15 22.53 -0.73
C ILE A 73 -7.72 22.22 -2.16
N ASP A 74 -8.28 21.15 -2.72
CA ASP A 74 -8.02 20.62 -4.06
C ASP A 74 -6.57 20.17 -4.32
N ILE A 75 -5.79 19.94 -3.25
CA ILE A 75 -4.43 19.39 -3.37
C ILE A 75 -4.32 18.10 -2.58
N LEU A 76 -4.14 16.98 -3.30
CA LEU A 76 -3.84 15.68 -2.72
C LEU A 76 -2.33 15.43 -2.65
N ASN A 77 -1.88 14.84 -1.54
CA ASN A 77 -0.49 14.45 -1.30
C ASN A 77 -0.45 13.03 -0.71
N ILE A 78 -0.78 12.05 -1.52
CA ILE A 78 -1.00 10.68 -1.06
C ILE A 78 0.26 9.81 -1.03
N GLU A 79 1.29 10.15 -1.79
CA GLU A 79 2.48 9.30 -1.96
C GLU A 79 3.24 9.03 -0.65
N PRO A 80 3.51 10.01 0.24
CA PRO A 80 4.18 9.72 1.50
C PRO A 80 3.40 8.73 2.38
N THR A 81 2.08 8.84 2.38
CA THR A 81 1.21 7.93 3.13
C THR A 81 1.21 6.52 2.52
N ARG A 82 1.17 6.42 1.19
CA ARG A 82 1.28 5.13 0.48
C ARG A 82 2.56 4.40 0.80
N GLU A 83 3.70 5.09 0.77
CA GLU A 83 5.00 4.49 1.10
C GLU A 83 5.01 3.93 2.52
N VAL A 84 4.49 4.66 3.50
CA VAL A 84 4.45 4.19 4.88
C VAL A 84 3.48 3.03 5.05
N ILE A 85 2.29 3.07 4.44
CA ILE A 85 1.35 1.94 4.44
C ILE A 85 2.03 0.69 3.88
N GLN A 86 2.71 0.82 2.75
CA GLN A 86 3.43 -0.30 2.13
C GLN A 86 4.52 -0.85 3.04
N ASN A 87 5.35 0.01 3.62
CA ASN A 87 6.43 -0.39 4.53
C ASN A 87 5.90 -1.11 5.78
N VAL A 88 4.81 -0.62 6.37
CA VAL A 88 4.16 -1.25 7.52
C VAL A 88 3.59 -2.62 7.13
N PHE A 89 2.94 -2.71 5.98
CA PHE A 89 2.40 -3.96 5.47
C PHE A 89 3.50 -4.98 5.16
N GLU A 90 4.60 -4.57 4.54
CA GLU A 90 5.77 -5.40 4.27
C GLU A 90 6.40 -5.94 5.56
N LYS A 91 6.57 -5.09 6.57
CA LYS A 91 7.01 -5.53 7.90
C LYS A 91 6.10 -6.59 8.49
N HIS A 92 4.80 -6.38 8.43
CA HIS A 92 3.82 -7.33 8.96
C HIS A 92 3.91 -8.70 8.26
N ILE A 93 4.12 -8.74 6.95
CA ILE A 93 4.33 -10.00 6.21
C ILE A 93 5.63 -10.68 6.63
N ILE A 94 6.72 -9.92 6.76
CA ILE A 94 8.03 -10.45 7.14
C ILE A 94 8.02 -11.00 8.57
N GLU A 95 7.22 -10.40 9.45
CA GLU A 95 7.06 -10.80 10.85
C GLU A 95 5.98 -11.87 11.05
N ALA A 96 5.29 -12.28 9.99
CA ALA A 96 4.23 -13.28 10.05
C ALA A 96 4.75 -14.61 10.60
N LYS A 97 3.87 -15.32 11.32
CA LYS A 97 4.16 -16.63 11.91
C LYS A 97 4.64 -17.62 10.85
N GLY A 98 5.78 -18.24 11.08
CA GLY A 98 6.43 -19.19 10.17
C GLY A 98 7.58 -18.57 9.37
N MET A 99 7.76 -17.25 9.39
CA MET A 99 8.87 -16.56 8.73
C MET A 99 10.16 -16.53 9.58
N GLU A 100 10.11 -16.94 10.83
CA GLU A 100 11.24 -16.90 11.76
C GLU A 100 12.44 -17.67 11.23
N LYS A 101 12.21 -18.90 10.76
CA LYS A 101 13.27 -19.77 10.22
C LYS A 101 13.88 -19.18 8.92
N ILE A 102 13.05 -18.55 8.10
CA ILE A 102 13.53 -17.92 6.85
C ILE A 102 14.42 -16.72 7.18
N ARG A 103 14.05 -15.91 8.17
CA ARG A 103 14.87 -14.79 8.63
C ARG A 103 16.24 -15.22 9.15
N GLU A 104 16.31 -16.36 9.85
CA GLU A 104 17.58 -16.92 10.34
C GLU A 104 18.49 -17.46 9.19
N MET A 105 17.89 -17.84 8.07
CA MET A 105 18.61 -18.43 6.92
C MET A 105 19.17 -17.38 5.96
N VAL A 106 18.72 -16.11 6.04
CA VAL A 106 19.10 -15.06 5.09
C VAL A 106 19.91 -13.98 5.77
N ASN A 107 20.94 -13.48 5.08
CA ASN A 107 21.80 -12.39 5.55
C ASN A 107 21.39 -11.03 4.99
N GLY A 108 20.22 -10.94 4.36
CA GLY A 108 19.74 -9.73 3.69
C GLY A 108 18.30 -9.38 4.01
N THR A 109 17.84 -8.31 3.40
CA THR A 109 16.44 -7.87 3.53
C THR A 109 15.51 -8.84 2.83
N ILE A 110 14.48 -9.32 3.51
CA ILE A 110 13.39 -10.07 2.90
C ILE A 110 12.43 -9.04 2.27
N ILE A 111 12.14 -9.21 1.00
CA ILE A 111 11.21 -8.35 0.27
C ILE A 111 10.03 -9.22 -0.18
N PRO A 112 8.77 -8.83 0.07
CA PRO A 112 7.61 -9.51 -0.50
C PRO A 112 7.67 -9.58 -2.02
N THR A 113 7.18 -10.67 -2.61
CA THR A 113 7.24 -10.89 -4.08
C THR A 113 6.78 -9.69 -4.89
N PRO A 114 5.64 -9.04 -4.60
CA PRO A 114 5.21 -7.86 -5.38
C PRO A 114 6.19 -6.70 -5.31
N GLY A 115 6.80 -6.46 -4.15
CA GLY A 115 7.83 -5.43 -3.99
C GLY A 115 9.09 -5.75 -4.78
N ALA A 116 9.51 -7.02 -4.80
CA ALA A 116 10.66 -7.48 -5.58
C ALA A 116 10.41 -7.35 -7.10
N VAL A 117 9.23 -7.75 -7.57
CA VAL A 117 8.83 -7.63 -8.99
C VAL A 117 8.78 -6.16 -9.40
N MET A 118 8.18 -5.28 -8.59
CA MET A 118 8.15 -3.84 -8.88
C MET A 118 9.56 -3.24 -8.94
N LYS A 119 10.45 -3.64 -8.03
CA LYS A 119 11.85 -3.19 -8.03
C LYS A 119 12.59 -3.64 -9.29
N ALA A 120 12.41 -4.90 -9.69
CA ALA A 120 12.96 -5.41 -10.93
C ALA A 120 12.40 -4.69 -12.17
N SER A 121 11.08 -4.43 -12.20
CA SER A 121 10.43 -3.69 -13.29
C SER A 121 10.96 -2.26 -13.42
N LYS A 122 11.25 -1.58 -12.31
CA LYS A 122 11.88 -0.24 -12.34
C LYS A 122 13.28 -0.29 -12.94
N ILE A 123 14.09 -1.27 -12.56
CA ILE A 123 15.44 -1.47 -13.13
C ILE A 123 15.36 -1.75 -14.63
N LEU A 124 14.43 -2.61 -15.05
CA LEU A 124 14.23 -2.91 -16.47
C LEU A 124 13.77 -1.69 -17.26
N LYS A 125 12.93 -0.84 -16.68
CA LYS A 125 12.51 0.42 -17.34
C LYS A 125 13.70 1.29 -17.71
N ASP A 126 14.70 1.38 -16.84
CA ASP A 126 15.89 2.20 -17.08
C ASP A 126 16.71 1.70 -18.30
N GLU A 127 16.62 0.39 -18.60
CA GLU A 127 17.34 -0.23 -19.71
C GLU A 127 16.55 -0.34 -21.02
N ILE A 128 15.24 -0.65 -20.93
CA ILE A 128 14.43 -0.97 -22.11
C ILE A 128 13.25 0.00 -22.35
N GLY A 129 13.04 0.98 -21.47
CA GLY A 129 11.93 1.93 -21.52
C GLY A 129 10.66 1.39 -20.84
N ASP A 130 9.53 2.03 -21.13
CA ASP A 130 8.22 1.70 -20.53
C ASP A 130 7.85 0.23 -20.70
N LEU A 131 7.37 -0.38 -19.62
CA LEU A 131 7.01 -1.81 -19.63
C LEU A 131 5.85 -2.13 -18.69
N VAL A 132 5.25 -3.28 -18.93
CA VAL A 132 4.30 -3.96 -18.06
C VAL A 132 4.86 -5.33 -17.72
N THR A 133 4.95 -5.64 -16.42
CA THR A 133 5.33 -6.97 -15.92
C THR A 133 4.08 -7.65 -15.36
N ILE A 134 3.86 -8.89 -15.77
CA ILE A 134 2.73 -9.71 -15.29
C ILE A 134 3.33 -10.84 -14.45
N ASP A 135 2.96 -10.90 -13.18
CA ASP A 135 3.33 -11.96 -12.25
C ASP A 135 2.12 -12.86 -11.99
N VAL A 136 2.13 -14.03 -12.62
CA VAL A 136 1.03 -15.00 -12.56
C VAL A 136 1.28 -15.97 -11.42
N GLY A 137 0.53 -15.80 -10.33
CA GLY A 137 0.58 -16.67 -9.17
C GLY A 137 -0.46 -17.80 -9.18
N GLY A 138 -0.43 -18.63 -8.16
CA GLY A 138 -1.37 -19.73 -8.01
C GLY A 138 -2.82 -19.28 -7.73
N ALA A 139 -2.99 -18.20 -7.00
CA ALA A 139 -4.30 -17.65 -6.62
C ALA A 139 -4.60 -16.32 -7.32
N THR A 140 -3.62 -15.46 -7.51
CA THR A 140 -3.75 -14.10 -8.02
C THR A 140 -2.81 -13.87 -9.19
N THR A 141 -3.11 -12.86 -9.99
CA THR A 141 -2.19 -12.31 -11.01
C THR A 141 -1.92 -10.85 -10.68
N ASP A 142 -0.66 -10.50 -10.56
CA ASP A 142 -0.21 -9.14 -10.33
C ASP A 142 0.25 -8.49 -11.64
N ILE A 143 -0.18 -7.26 -11.87
CA ILE A 143 0.21 -6.46 -13.03
C ILE A 143 0.98 -5.25 -12.53
N HIS A 144 2.26 -5.16 -12.88
CA HIS A 144 3.14 -4.05 -12.56
C HIS A 144 3.38 -3.21 -13.81
N SER A 145 2.90 -1.99 -13.83
CA SER A 145 3.12 -1.03 -14.91
C SER A 145 4.15 0.00 -14.48
N VAL A 146 5.22 0.14 -15.24
CA VAL A 146 6.22 1.19 -15.05
C VAL A 146 6.32 1.99 -16.34
N THR A 147 5.52 3.04 -16.42
CA THR A 147 5.33 3.83 -17.65
C THR A 147 4.97 5.27 -17.31
N GLU A 148 5.46 6.19 -18.13
CA GLU A 148 5.05 7.60 -18.07
C GLU A 148 3.69 7.82 -18.75
N GLY A 149 3.22 6.82 -19.51
CA GLY A 149 2.00 6.91 -20.29
C GLY A 149 2.18 7.76 -21.56
N THR A 150 1.23 7.66 -22.47
CA THR A 150 1.22 8.48 -23.66
C THR A 150 0.61 9.86 -23.38
N GLU A 151 0.95 10.87 -24.17
CA GLU A 151 0.31 12.21 -24.09
C GLU A 151 -1.22 12.16 -24.17
N LYS A 152 -1.78 11.17 -24.89
CA LYS A 152 -3.23 10.97 -24.98
C LYS A 152 -3.83 10.54 -23.66
N VAL A 153 -3.15 9.62 -22.94
CA VAL A 153 -3.58 9.14 -21.63
C VAL A 153 -3.43 10.25 -20.60
N GLN A 154 -2.29 10.95 -20.59
CA GLN A 154 -2.05 12.06 -19.66
C GLN A 154 -3.08 13.18 -19.78
N LYS A 155 -3.58 13.46 -20.98
CA LYS A 155 -4.61 14.51 -21.23
C LYS A 155 -6.01 14.14 -20.66
N VAL A 156 -6.30 12.87 -20.41
CA VAL A 156 -7.60 12.41 -19.90
C VAL A 156 -7.55 12.02 -18.42
N LEU A 157 -6.36 12.02 -17.81
CA LEU A 157 -6.21 11.78 -16.38
C LEU A 157 -6.81 12.96 -15.60
N VAL A 158 -7.64 12.65 -14.62
CA VAL A 158 -8.19 13.63 -13.68
C VAL A 158 -7.10 14.12 -12.72
N GLU A 159 -6.18 13.22 -12.36
CA GLU A 159 -5.04 13.48 -11.47
C GLU A 159 -3.79 12.77 -12.02
N PRO A 160 -2.58 13.30 -11.75
CA PRO A 160 -1.34 12.61 -12.11
C PRO A 160 -1.26 11.25 -11.44
N GLU A 161 -0.94 10.22 -12.20
CA GLU A 161 -0.69 8.89 -11.67
C GLU A 161 0.82 8.64 -11.48
N PRO A 162 1.23 7.85 -10.46
CA PRO A 162 2.62 7.48 -10.31
C PRO A 162 3.12 6.67 -11.51
N ILE A 163 4.40 6.85 -11.88
CA ILE A 163 5.03 6.11 -12.98
C ILE A 163 4.98 4.60 -12.72
N ALA A 164 5.21 4.18 -11.48
CA ALA A 164 5.17 2.78 -11.07
C ALA A 164 3.85 2.45 -10.36
N LYS A 165 3.04 1.59 -10.98
CA LYS A 165 1.71 1.20 -10.51
C LYS A 165 1.59 -0.30 -10.42
N ARG A 166 0.78 -0.80 -9.47
CA ARG A 166 0.44 -2.21 -9.32
C ARG A 166 -1.05 -2.37 -9.19
N THR A 167 -1.59 -3.34 -9.92
CA THR A 167 -2.93 -3.88 -9.71
C THR A 167 -2.86 -5.37 -9.42
N VAL A 168 -3.85 -5.91 -8.74
CA VAL A 168 -3.94 -7.32 -8.39
C VAL A 168 -5.30 -7.84 -8.83
N GLU A 169 -5.27 -8.84 -9.71
CA GLU A 169 -6.45 -9.62 -10.07
C GLU A 169 -6.56 -10.79 -9.07
N GLY A 170 -7.37 -10.60 -8.05
CA GLY A 170 -7.44 -11.47 -6.87
C GLY A 170 -8.00 -12.87 -7.12
N ASP A 171 -8.67 -13.07 -8.24
CA ASP A 171 -9.34 -14.31 -8.64
C ASP A 171 -8.81 -14.93 -9.94
N LEU A 172 -7.74 -14.39 -10.50
CA LEU A 172 -7.10 -14.87 -11.73
C LEU A 172 -5.75 -15.55 -11.43
N GLY A 173 -5.79 -16.70 -10.78
CA GLY A 173 -4.60 -17.53 -10.54
C GLY A 173 -4.68 -18.86 -11.27
N VAL A 174 -3.50 -19.43 -11.61
CA VAL A 174 -3.40 -20.64 -12.42
C VAL A 174 -3.51 -21.95 -11.64
N PHE A 175 -3.68 -21.90 -10.32
CA PHE A 175 -3.84 -23.09 -9.47
C PHE A 175 -5.14 -23.07 -8.68
N ILE A 176 -5.29 -22.16 -7.70
CA ILE A 176 -6.48 -22.09 -6.85
C ILE A 176 -7.69 -21.61 -7.66
N ASN A 177 -7.50 -20.54 -8.43
CA ASN A 177 -8.54 -19.86 -9.21
C ASN A 177 -8.53 -20.25 -10.71
N LYS A 178 -7.89 -21.38 -11.06
CA LYS A 178 -7.77 -21.84 -12.45
C LYS A 178 -9.09 -21.98 -13.19
N LYS A 179 -10.19 -22.25 -12.48
CA LYS A 179 -11.53 -22.34 -13.10
C LYS A 179 -11.98 -20.99 -13.64
N ASN A 180 -11.77 -19.90 -12.91
CA ASN A 180 -12.12 -18.56 -13.35
C ASN A 180 -11.37 -18.20 -14.65
N VAL A 181 -10.08 -18.52 -14.70
CA VAL A 181 -9.26 -18.32 -15.91
C VAL A 181 -9.79 -19.13 -17.08
N ALA A 182 -10.09 -20.41 -16.87
CA ALA A 182 -10.64 -21.29 -17.92
C ALA A 182 -12.00 -20.80 -18.43
N GLU A 183 -12.88 -20.32 -17.55
CA GLU A 183 -14.19 -19.76 -17.90
C GLU A 183 -14.05 -18.46 -18.71
N MET A 184 -13.12 -17.57 -18.35
CA MET A 184 -12.83 -16.34 -19.10
C MET A 184 -12.35 -16.61 -20.53
N ILE A 185 -11.47 -17.60 -20.71
CA ILE A 185 -10.91 -17.96 -22.03
C ILE A 185 -11.95 -18.72 -22.89
N LYS A 186 -12.98 -19.29 -22.27
CA LYS A 186 -13.94 -20.26 -22.81
C LYS A 186 -13.27 -21.60 -23.13
N ILE A 187 -13.70 -22.65 -22.45
CA ILE A 187 -13.14 -24.02 -22.54
C ILE A 187 -13.08 -24.50 -24.01
N GLU A 188 -14.09 -24.21 -24.81
CA GLU A 188 -14.19 -24.54 -26.23
C GLU A 188 -13.05 -23.93 -27.09
N ARG A 189 -12.47 -22.81 -26.67
CA ARG A 189 -11.31 -22.18 -27.33
C ARG A 189 -10.02 -22.89 -26.95
N LEU A 190 -9.89 -23.28 -25.68
CA LEU A 190 -8.72 -24.03 -25.18
C LEU A 190 -8.64 -25.41 -25.86
N GLU A 191 -9.77 -26.11 -26.03
CA GLU A 191 -9.81 -27.42 -26.71
C GLU A 191 -9.46 -27.35 -28.21
N LYS A 192 -9.54 -26.18 -28.84
CA LYS A 192 -9.16 -26.01 -30.25
C LYS A 192 -7.70 -25.65 -30.46
N GLU A 193 -7.04 -25.15 -29.44
CA GLU A 193 -5.64 -24.72 -29.51
C GLU A 193 -4.66 -25.76 -28.92
N LEU A 194 -5.18 -26.81 -28.26
CA LEU A 194 -4.45 -27.98 -27.74
C LEU A 194 -4.56 -29.15 -28.70
#